data_b634dff8b21d4f948af78a3072a2e05b
#
_entry.id   b634dff8b21d4f948af78a3072a2e05b
#
_cell.length_a   1.000
_cell.length_b   1.000
_cell.length_c   1.000
_cell.angle_alpha   90.00
_cell.angle_beta   90.00
_cell.angle_gamma   90.00
#
_symmetry.space_group_name_H-M   'P 1'
#
loop_
_entity.id
_entity.type
_entity.pdbx_description
1 polymer ?
#
loop_
_entity_poly.entity_id
_entity_poly.type
_entity_poly.pdbx_seq_one_letter_code
_entity_poly.pdbx_strand_id
1 'polypeptide(L)'
;INKYLGKDFIVKSSVGHIRDLPTSGNAPTTDPKERAAQAAITRKMAPDEKVRYQARKKREQLVRRMGIDPNNGWAAQYEILPGKEKVVSDLRKIAKDSDAIYLATDLDREGEAIAWHLQEAIGGDASRYHRVVFNEITQKAIQEAFKEPGQLDIDRVYAQQARRFLDRVVGFEVSPLLWAKVARGLSAGRVQSVATRLIVEREREIRAFVPDEYWEVHALLKAADFEPVRFMVTHRAGAKFEPKTQAEADAAVTEMQGAAFTVADLESRKTSSKPSAPFITSTLQQAASTRMGFGVKKTMMMAQRLYEAGYITYMRTDSTN
;
A
#
# COMPACT_ATOMS: atom_id res chain seq x y z
N ILE A 1 -10.55 -22.78 5.19
CA ILE A 1 -11.81 -22.59 5.99
C ILE A 1 -12.66 -23.86 5.93
N ASN A 2 -13.00 -24.39 4.76
CA ASN A 2 -13.91 -25.53 4.58
C ASN A 2 -13.62 -26.73 5.52
N LYS A 3 -12.34 -27.08 5.73
CA LYS A 3 -11.94 -28.21 6.61
C LYS A 3 -12.22 -27.99 8.10
N TYR A 4 -12.53 -26.75 8.52
CA TYR A 4 -12.78 -26.38 9.92
C TYR A 4 -14.25 -26.18 10.26
N LEU A 5 -15.10 -26.10 9.23
CA LEU A 5 -16.55 -25.98 9.34
C LEU A 5 -17.21 -27.34 9.10
N GLY A 6 -18.40 -27.55 9.67
CA GLY A 6 -19.17 -28.77 9.52
C GLY A 6 -19.76 -28.97 8.11
N LYS A 7 -20.50 -30.08 7.94
CA LYS A 7 -21.13 -30.46 6.65
C LYS A 7 -22.29 -29.54 6.25
N ASP A 8 -22.79 -28.75 7.18
CA ASP A 8 -23.88 -27.79 6.96
C ASP A 8 -23.46 -26.53 6.24
N PHE A 9 -22.14 -26.37 5.99
CA PHE A 9 -21.57 -25.22 5.31
C PHE A 9 -21.07 -25.54 3.91
N ILE A 10 -21.48 -24.72 2.93
CA ILE A 10 -20.96 -24.72 1.57
C ILE A 10 -20.00 -23.56 1.41
N VAL A 11 -18.69 -23.81 1.37
CA VAL A 11 -17.67 -22.77 1.24
C VAL A 11 -17.32 -22.56 -0.23
N LYS A 12 -17.44 -21.32 -0.69
CA LYS A 12 -17.09 -20.87 -2.05
C LYS A 12 -16.20 -19.63 -2.01
N SER A 13 -15.33 -19.50 -3.00
CA SER A 13 -14.47 -18.33 -3.16
C SER A 13 -14.99 -17.44 -4.28
N SER A 14 -14.97 -16.12 -4.05
CA SER A 14 -15.18 -15.11 -5.10
C SER A 14 -13.94 -14.91 -5.97
N VAL A 15 -12.78 -15.42 -5.53
CA VAL A 15 -11.48 -15.18 -6.17
C VAL A 15 -11.21 -13.67 -6.31
N GLY A 16 -11.32 -12.93 -5.18
CA GLY A 16 -11.15 -11.49 -5.10
C GLY A 16 -12.40 -10.69 -5.48
N HIS A 17 -12.20 -9.47 -5.98
CA HIS A 17 -13.29 -8.59 -6.40
C HIS A 17 -14.11 -9.19 -7.53
N ILE A 18 -15.43 -9.03 -7.45
CA ILE A 18 -16.39 -9.46 -8.49
C ILE A 18 -17.00 -8.27 -9.25
N ARG A 19 -16.93 -7.07 -8.68
CA ARG A 19 -17.43 -5.81 -9.25
C ARG A 19 -16.37 -4.73 -9.08
N ASP A 20 -16.31 -3.82 -10.04
CA ASP A 20 -15.52 -2.58 -9.96
C ASP A 20 -16.19 -1.49 -10.78
N LEU A 21 -15.67 -0.27 -10.68
CA LEU A 21 -16.00 0.81 -11.59
C LEU A 21 -15.63 0.43 -13.03
N PRO A 22 -16.32 0.97 -14.05
CA PRO A 22 -16.07 0.60 -15.45
C PRO A 22 -14.59 0.64 -15.80
N THR A 23 -14.10 -0.40 -16.47
CA THR A 23 -12.74 -0.40 -17.00
C THR A 23 -12.70 0.49 -18.23
N SER A 24 -11.90 1.55 -18.17
CA SER A 24 -11.76 2.54 -19.25
C SER A 24 -11.42 1.89 -20.59
N GLY A 25 -12.22 2.11 -21.58
CA GLY A 25 -11.95 1.71 -22.97
C GLY A 25 -13.19 1.53 -23.82
N ASN A 26 -14.20 0.89 -23.28
CA ASN A 26 -15.45 0.67 -23.99
C ASN A 26 -16.53 1.67 -23.55
N ALA A 27 -16.34 2.95 -23.90
CA ALA A 27 -17.54 3.76 -24.08
C ALA A 27 -18.39 3.02 -25.13
N PRO A 28 -19.66 2.65 -24.83
CA PRO A 28 -20.51 2.03 -25.85
C PRO A 28 -20.43 2.91 -27.09
N THR A 29 -20.16 2.28 -28.21
CA THR A 29 -20.13 2.97 -29.51
C THR A 29 -21.48 3.60 -29.69
N THR A 30 -21.55 4.95 -29.62
CA THR A 30 -22.75 5.68 -29.87
C THR A 30 -23.28 5.27 -31.25
N ASP A 31 -24.54 4.89 -31.34
CA ASP A 31 -25.17 4.48 -32.59
C ASP A 31 -24.83 5.53 -33.68
N PRO A 32 -24.43 5.11 -34.89
CA PRO A 32 -24.17 6.03 -35.99
C PRO A 32 -25.33 7.00 -36.27
N LYS A 33 -26.57 6.58 -36.03
CA LYS A 33 -27.77 7.44 -36.14
C LYS A 33 -27.79 8.52 -35.06
N GLU A 34 -27.46 8.20 -33.82
CA GLU A 34 -27.34 9.17 -32.73
C GLU A 34 -26.19 10.17 -32.97
N ARG A 35 -25.06 9.73 -33.52
CA ARG A 35 -23.95 10.62 -33.91
C ARG A 35 -24.37 11.58 -34.99
N ALA A 36 -25.11 11.13 -36.02
CA ALA A 36 -25.60 11.98 -37.09
C ALA A 36 -26.61 13.01 -36.58
N ALA A 37 -27.54 12.60 -35.72
CA ALA A 37 -28.51 13.49 -35.09
C ALA A 37 -27.84 14.57 -34.22
N GLN A 38 -26.86 14.18 -33.40
CA GLN A 38 -26.07 15.12 -32.58
C GLN A 38 -25.25 16.09 -33.44
N ALA A 39 -24.64 15.62 -34.52
CA ALA A 39 -23.92 16.48 -35.46
C ALA A 39 -24.86 17.52 -36.15
N ALA A 40 -26.08 17.12 -36.51
CA ALA A 40 -27.08 18.02 -37.08
C ALA A 40 -27.52 19.10 -36.08
N ILE A 41 -27.73 18.74 -34.80
CA ILE A 41 -28.05 19.68 -33.72
C ILE A 41 -26.88 20.66 -33.51
N THR A 42 -25.65 20.16 -33.44
CA THR A 42 -24.46 20.99 -33.20
C THR A 42 -24.16 21.98 -34.33
N ARG A 43 -24.54 21.65 -35.58
CA ARG A 43 -24.40 22.55 -36.73
C ARG A 43 -25.30 23.77 -36.67
N LYS A 44 -26.45 23.66 -36.01
CA LYS A 44 -27.46 24.75 -35.91
C LYS A 44 -27.24 25.64 -34.66
N MET A 45 -26.32 25.33 -33.78
CA MET A 45 -26.06 26.10 -32.57
C MET A 45 -25.23 27.34 -32.84
N ALA A 46 -25.49 28.41 -32.08
CA ALA A 46 -24.64 29.60 -32.04
C ALA A 46 -23.24 29.23 -31.52
N PRO A 47 -22.15 29.97 -31.89
CA PRO A 47 -20.77 29.65 -31.48
C PRO A 47 -20.62 29.44 -29.98
N ASP A 48 -21.19 30.29 -29.16
CA ASP A 48 -21.10 30.20 -27.69
C ASP A 48 -21.87 29.01 -27.11
N GLU A 49 -23.05 28.72 -27.67
CA GLU A 49 -23.85 27.56 -27.31
C GLU A 49 -23.13 26.25 -27.67
N LYS A 50 -22.48 26.24 -28.84
CA LYS A 50 -21.69 25.10 -29.31
C LYS A 50 -20.55 24.81 -28.38
N VAL A 51 -19.83 25.81 -27.90
CA VAL A 51 -18.72 25.65 -26.92
C VAL A 51 -19.23 25.04 -25.61
N ARG A 52 -20.33 25.61 -25.07
CA ARG A 52 -20.96 25.08 -23.83
C ARG A 52 -21.46 23.66 -23.99
N TYR A 53 -22.11 23.37 -25.13
CA TYR A 53 -22.59 22.02 -25.44
C TYR A 53 -21.45 21.01 -25.54
N GLN A 54 -20.36 21.34 -26.22
CA GLN A 54 -19.20 20.50 -26.35
C GLN A 54 -18.51 20.26 -24.98
N ALA A 55 -18.38 21.29 -24.15
CA ALA A 55 -17.84 21.17 -22.79
C ALA A 55 -18.69 20.24 -21.92
N ARG A 56 -20.04 20.39 -21.98
CA ARG A 56 -20.97 19.50 -21.27
C ARG A 56 -20.84 18.06 -21.75
N LYS A 57 -20.82 17.82 -23.07
CA LYS A 57 -20.64 16.46 -23.62
C LYS A 57 -19.33 15.83 -23.25
N LYS A 58 -18.25 16.60 -23.27
CA LYS A 58 -16.92 16.13 -22.81
C LYS A 58 -16.97 15.73 -21.34
N ARG A 59 -17.66 16.51 -20.50
CA ARG A 59 -17.82 16.19 -19.07
C ARG A 59 -18.69 14.94 -18.87
N GLU A 60 -19.81 14.82 -19.55
CA GLU A 60 -20.67 13.63 -19.50
C GLU A 60 -19.90 12.36 -19.91
N GLN A 61 -19.07 12.43 -20.95
CA GLN A 61 -18.22 11.34 -21.37
C GLN A 61 -17.14 10.99 -20.33
N LEU A 62 -16.57 12.02 -19.67
CA LEU A 62 -15.58 11.81 -18.62
C LEU A 62 -16.21 11.10 -17.42
N VAL A 63 -17.37 11.57 -16.92
CA VAL A 63 -18.12 10.95 -15.83
C VAL A 63 -18.47 9.50 -16.16
N ARG A 64 -18.96 9.24 -17.37
CA ARG A 64 -19.27 7.87 -17.82
C ARG A 64 -18.04 6.96 -17.84
N ARG A 65 -16.89 7.47 -18.28
CA ARG A 65 -15.62 6.72 -18.28
C ARG A 65 -15.06 6.50 -16.89
N MET A 66 -15.20 7.47 -16.00
CA MET A 66 -14.81 7.32 -14.59
C MET A 66 -15.72 6.33 -13.86
N GLY A 67 -16.98 6.24 -14.27
CA GLY A 67 -18.01 5.51 -13.54
C GLY A 67 -18.42 6.17 -12.23
N ILE A 68 -18.10 7.46 -12.06
CA ILE A 68 -18.39 8.25 -10.86
C ILE A 68 -18.82 9.64 -11.29
N ASP A 69 -19.88 10.16 -10.66
CA ASP A 69 -20.31 11.54 -10.88
C ASP A 69 -20.07 12.40 -9.63
N PRO A 70 -18.97 13.19 -9.59
CA PRO A 70 -18.66 14.05 -8.44
C PRO A 70 -19.69 15.16 -8.22
N ASN A 71 -20.48 15.52 -9.23
CA ASN A 71 -21.48 16.58 -9.13
C ASN A 71 -22.87 16.06 -8.69
N ASN A 72 -23.03 14.73 -8.61
CA ASN A 72 -24.27 14.07 -8.20
C ASN A 72 -24.00 13.12 -7.03
N GLY A 73 -23.60 13.68 -5.88
CA GLY A 73 -23.39 12.91 -4.64
C GLY A 73 -22.37 11.78 -4.76
N TRP A 74 -21.41 11.85 -5.67
CA TRP A 74 -20.44 10.79 -5.94
C TRP A 74 -21.09 9.47 -6.40
N ALA A 75 -22.24 9.53 -7.04
CA ALA A 75 -22.93 8.35 -7.56
C ALA A 75 -21.97 7.50 -8.39
N ALA A 76 -21.81 6.23 -7.99
CA ALA A 76 -20.91 5.29 -8.61
C ALA A 76 -21.65 4.21 -9.39
N GLN A 77 -21.16 3.88 -10.58
CA GLN A 77 -21.66 2.79 -11.42
C GLN A 77 -20.71 1.62 -11.32
N TYR A 78 -21.16 0.53 -10.69
CA TYR A 78 -20.39 -0.70 -10.57
C TYR A 78 -20.82 -1.72 -11.58
N GLU A 79 -19.86 -2.36 -12.23
CA GLU A 79 -20.08 -3.42 -13.22
C GLU A 79 -19.45 -4.72 -12.72
N ILE A 80 -20.05 -5.87 -13.09
CA ILE A 80 -19.43 -7.17 -12.83
C ILE A 80 -18.16 -7.24 -13.70
N LEU A 81 -17.04 -7.61 -13.09
CA LEU A 81 -15.77 -7.72 -13.79
C LEU A 81 -15.83 -8.82 -14.85
N PRO A 82 -15.23 -8.60 -16.03
CA PRO A 82 -15.14 -9.61 -17.08
C PRO A 82 -14.57 -10.94 -16.56
N GLY A 83 -15.27 -12.03 -16.84
CA GLY A 83 -14.93 -13.37 -16.37
C GLY A 83 -15.43 -13.71 -14.96
N LYS A 84 -16.14 -12.80 -14.29
CA LYS A 84 -16.76 -13.04 -12.97
C LYS A 84 -18.26 -13.36 -13.05
N GLU A 85 -18.86 -13.28 -14.23
CA GLU A 85 -20.29 -13.51 -14.45
C GLU A 85 -20.70 -14.92 -13.99
N LYS A 86 -19.88 -15.93 -14.32
CA LYS A 86 -20.13 -17.32 -13.89
C LYS A 86 -20.03 -17.47 -12.38
N VAL A 87 -19.03 -16.86 -11.75
CA VAL A 87 -18.85 -16.90 -10.29
C VAL A 87 -20.05 -16.29 -9.59
N VAL A 88 -20.53 -15.12 -10.04
CA VAL A 88 -21.71 -14.45 -9.49
C VAL A 88 -22.98 -15.30 -9.72
N SER A 89 -23.14 -15.88 -10.89
CA SER A 89 -24.28 -16.76 -11.21
C SER A 89 -24.31 -18.00 -10.30
N ASP A 90 -23.16 -18.63 -10.08
CA ASP A 90 -23.06 -19.82 -9.24
C ASP A 90 -23.31 -19.48 -7.76
N LEU A 91 -22.78 -18.34 -7.28
CA LEU A 91 -23.06 -17.86 -5.92
C LEU A 91 -24.54 -17.55 -5.71
N ARG A 92 -25.21 -16.90 -6.68
CA ARG A 92 -26.65 -16.65 -6.63
C ARG A 92 -27.49 -17.92 -6.55
N LYS A 93 -27.10 -18.97 -7.29
CA LYS A 93 -27.79 -20.26 -7.25
C LYS A 93 -27.71 -20.89 -5.85
N ILE A 94 -26.50 -20.97 -5.29
CA ILE A 94 -26.30 -21.54 -3.96
C ILE A 94 -27.00 -20.72 -2.89
N ALA A 95 -26.94 -19.39 -2.98
CA ALA A 95 -27.57 -18.49 -2.02
C ALA A 95 -29.11 -18.62 -1.97
N LYS A 96 -29.76 -19.05 -3.05
CA LYS A 96 -31.22 -19.29 -3.05
C LYS A 96 -31.62 -20.41 -2.07
N ASP A 97 -30.81 -21.45 -1.99
CA ASP A 97 -31.09 -22.67 -1.22
C ASP A 97 -30.42 -22.64 0.16
N SER A 98 -29.83 -21.51 0.57
CA SER A 98 -29.15 -21.34 1.86
C SER A 98 -29.96 -20.46 2.79
N ASP A 99 -30.03 -20.82 4.08
CA ASP A 99 -30.74 -20.04 5.11
C ASP A 99 -29.96 -18.75 5.46
N ALA A 100 -28.63 -18.84 5.55
CA ALA A 100 -27.73 -17.74 5.89
C ALA A 100 -26.52 -17.69 4.97
N ILE A 101 -25.96 -16.50 4.80
CA ILE A 101 -24.80 -16.23 3.94
C ILE A 101 -23.72 -15.57 4.78
N TYR A 102 -22.60 -16.25 4.96
CA TYR A 102 -21.47 -15.76 5.74
C TYR A 102 -20.40 -15.17 4.82
N LEU A 103 -20.13 -13.87 5.00
CA LEU A 103 -19.13 -13.12 4.24
C LEU A 103 -17.80 -13.16 5.01
N ALA A 104 -16.95 -14.15 4.68
CA ALA A 104 -15.68 -14.44 5.36
C ALA A 104 -14.50 -13.98 4.52
N THR A 105 -14.48 -12.71 4.17
CA THR A 105 -13.36 -12.03 3.48
C THR A 105 -12.37 -11.47 4.48
N ASP A 106 -11.16 -11.05 4.01
CA ASP A 106 -10.12 -10.50 4.86
C ASP A 106 -10.61 -9.35 5.76
N LEU A 107 -9.91 -9.10 6.86
CA LEU A 107 -10.33 -8.13 7.87
C LEU A 107 -10.06 -6.67 7.50
N ASP A 108 -9.38 -6.41 6.37
CA ASP A 108 -9.09 -5.06 5.92
C ASP A 108 -10.27 -4.42 5.14
N ARG A 109 -10.13 -3.13 4.80
CA ARG A 109 -11.17 -2.39 4.05
C ARG A 109 -11.43 -2.95 2.65
N GLU A 110 -10.43 -3.61 2.02
CA GLU A 110 -10.61 -4.27 0.72
C GLU A 110 -11.48 -5.52 0.89
N GLY A 111 -11.26 -6.30 1.96
CA GLY A 111 -12.11 -7.44 2.32
C GLY A 111 -13.54 -6.99 2.64
N GLU A 112 -13.72 -5.87 3.33
CA GLU A 112 -15.04 -5.31 3.62
C GLU A 112 -15.77 -4.86 2.34
N ALA A 113 -15.05 -4.21 1.42
CA ALA A 113 -15.61 -3.85 0.12
C ALA A 113 -15.98 -5.08 -0.73
N ILE A 114 -15.17 -6.14 -0.71
CA ILE A 114 -15.50 -7.40 -1.40
C ILE A 114 -16.76 -8.00 -0.80
N ALA A 115 -16.90 -8.04 0.52
CA ALA A 115 -18.07 -8.53 1.21
C ALA A 115 -19.35 -7.76 0.82
N TRP A 116 -19.26 -6.43 0.82
CA TRP A 116 -20.35 -5.55 0.37
C TRP A 116 -20.70 -5.79 -1.10
N HIS A 117 -19.71 -5.88 -1.99
CA HIS A 117 -19.95 -6.16 -3.40
C HIS A 117 -20.60 -7.55 -3.62
N LEU A 118 -20.25 -8.54 -2.80
CA LEU A 118 -20.91 -9.86 -2.83
C LEU A 118 -22.36 -9.76 -2.42
N GLN A 119 -22.67 -9.10 -1.31
CA GLN A 119 -24.04 -8.88 -0.86
C GLN A 119 -24.90 -8.21 -1.94
N GLU A 120 -24.40 -7.11 -2.50
CA GLU A 120 -25.07 -6.37 -3.58
C GLU A 120 -25.27 -7.20 -4.86
N ALA A 121 -24.25 -7.99 -5.24
CA ALA A 121 -24.31 -8.79 -6.45
C ALA A 121 -25.19 -10.04 -6.32
N ILE A 122 -25.18 -10.68 -5.17
CA ILE A 122 -26.02 -11.85 -4.89
C ILE A 122 -27.48 -11.40 -4.69
N GLY A 123 -27.69 -10.32 -3.91
CA GLY A 123 -29.01 -9.77 -3.62
C GLY A 123 -29.84 -10.60 -2.64
N GLY A 124 -31.13 -10.32 -2.54
CA GLY A 124 -32.04 -10.97 -1.61
C GLY A 124 -32.15 -10.22 -0.27
N ASP A 125 -32.68 -10.91 0.77
CA ASP A 125 -32.88 -10.31 2.07
C ASP A 125 -31.55 -10.05 2.79
N ALA A 126 -31.32 -8.79 3.17
CA ALA A 126 -30.11 -8.36 3.87
C ALA A 126 -29.92 -9.03 5.24
N SER A 127 -31.00 -9.44 5.90
CA SER A 127 -30.95 -10.11 7.22
C SER A 127 -30.24 -11.46 7.19
N ARG A 128 -30.13 -12.09 6.01
CA ARG A 128 -29.45 -13.37 5.81
C ARG A 128 -27.93 -13.25 5.76
N TYR A 129 -27.39 -12.03 5.63
CA TYR A 129 -25.97 -11.82 5.49
C TYR A 129 -25.30 -11.54 6.82
N HIS A 130 -24.24 -12.27 7.06
CA HIS A 130 -23.44 -12.18 8.28
C HIS A 130 -21.97 -11.96 7.93
N ARG A 131 -21.33 -11.02 8.59
CA ARG A 131 -19.89 -10.74 8.43
C ARG A 131 -19.09 -11.59 9.41
N VAL A 132 -18.13 -12.38 8.90
CA VAL A 132 -17.22 -13.16 9.74
C VAL A 132 -15.79 -12.67 9.52
N VAL A 133 -15.11 -12.28 10.60
CA VAL A 133 -13.77 -11.73 10.58
C VAL A 133 -12.85 -12.55 11.48
N PHE A 134 -11.69 -12.92 10.98
CA PHE A 134 -10.62 -13.57 11.74
C PHE A 134 -9.27 -13.05 11.29
N ASN A 135 -8.32 -12.94 12.21
CA ASN A 135 -6.96 -12.46 11.96
C ASN A 135 -5.97 -13.58 11.64
N GLU A 136 -6.36 -14.84 11.84
CA GLU A 136 -5.56 -16.02 11.53
C GLU A 136 -6.42 -17.16 11.00
N ILE A 137 -5.85 -18.03 10.18
CA ILE A 137 -6.56 -19.18 9.57
C ILE A 137 -6.25 -20.45 10.37
N THR A 138 -6.67 -20.45 11.65
CA THR A 138 -6.61 -21.62 12.53
C THR A 138 -8.01 -22.16 12.79
N GLN A 139 -8.12 -23.43 13.19
CA GLN A 139 -9.41 -24.04 13.52
C GLN A 139 -10.12 -23.26 14.63
N LYS A 140 -9.39 -22.91 15.69
CA LYS A 140 -9.93 -22.19 16.84
C LYS A 140 -10.47 -20.82 16.45
N ALA A 141 -9.66 -20.00 15.79
CA ALA A 141 -10.06 -18.65 15.39
C ALA A 141 -11.26 -18.65 14.45
N ILE A 142 -11.31 -19.57 13.49
CA ILE A 142 -12.45 -19.69 12.56
C ILE A 142 -13.70 -20.11 13.30
N GLN A 143 -13.65 -21.15 14.14
CA GLN A 143 -14.83 -21.61 14.87
C GLN A 143 -15.36 -20.56 15.85
N GLU A 144 -14.48 -19.79 16.49
CA GLU A 144 -14.87 -18.68 17.36
C GLU A 144 -15.54 -17.55 16.55
N ALA A 145 -14.97 -17.16 15.42
CA ALA A 145 -15.53 -16.12 14.58
C ALA A 145 -16.92 -16.47 14.01
N PHE A 146 -17.21 -17.74 13.78
CA PHE A 146 -18.55 -18.18 13.32
C PHE A 146 -19.58 -18.27 14.43
N LYS A 147 -19.18 -18.25 15.71
CA LYS A 147 -20.13 -18.21 16.84
C LYS A 147 -20.75 -16.84 17.04
N GLU A 148 -19.99 -15.78 16.71
CA GLU A 148 -20.40 -14.39 16.91
C GLU A 148 -20.23 -13.59 15.61
N PRO A 149 -21.01 -13.90 14.57
CA PRO A 149 -20.93 -13.18 13.31
C PRO A 149 -21.44 -11.74 13.48
N GLY A 150 -20.72 -10.79 12.91
CA GLY A 150 -21.12 -9.38 12.90
C GLY A 150 -21.92 -8.98 11.66
N GLN A 151 -21.99 -7.68 11.44
CA GLN A 151 -22.58 -7.05 10.26
C GLN A 151 -21.48 -6.37 9.42
N LEU A 152 -21.80 -6.04 8.17
CA LEU A 152 -20.92 -5.23 7.32
C LEU A 152 -20.67 -3.85 7.94
N ASP A 153 -19.40 -3.49 8.00
CA ASP A 153 -18.97 -2.16 8.42
C ASP A 153 -19.01 -1.20 7.20
N ILE A 154 -20.11 -0.49 7.09
CA ILE A 154 -20.35 0.43 5.95
C ILE A 154 -19.36 1.60 5.95
N ASP A 155 -18.83 2.03 7.08
CA ASP A 155 -17.81 3.09 7.14
C ASP A 155 -16.50 2.62 6.51
N ARG A 156 -16.13 1.36 6.71
CA ARG A 156 -14.98 0.75 6.02
C ARG A 156 -15.23 0.60 4.52
N VAL A 157 -16.43 0.26 4.11
CA VAL A 157 -16.83 0.23 2.70
C VAL A 157 -16.67 1.62 2.09
N TYR A 158 -17.20 2.66 2.74
CA TYR A 158 -17.06 4.05 2.28
C TYR A 158 -15.60 4.52 2.24
N ALA A 159 -14.79 4.12 3.20
CA ALA A 159 -13.37 4.42 3.21
C ALA A 159 -12.62 3.80 2.00
N GLN A 160 -12.98 2.58 1.61
CA GLN A 160 -12.45 1.94 0.41
C GLN A 160 -12.96 2.62 -0.86
N GLN A 161 -14.26 2.94 -0.93
CA GLN A 161 -14.86 3.65 -2.05
C GLN A 161 -14.23 5.03 -2.25
N ALA A 162 -14.09 5.82 -1.19
CA ALA A 162 -13.46 7.15 -1.24
C ALA A 162 -12.04 7.07 -1.80
N ARG A 163 -11.27 6.08 -1.38
CA ARG A 163 -9.93 5.81 -1.93
C ARG A 163 -9.98 5.47 -3.41
N ARG A 164 -10.92 4.60 -3.81
CA ARG A 164 -11.09 4.19 -5.20
C ARG A 164 -11.52 5.36 -6.09
N PHE A 165 -12.43 6.20 -5.59
CA PHE A 165 -12.92 7.39 -6.29
C PHE A 165 -11.80 8.41 -6.48
N LEU A 166 -11.01 8.66 -5.43
CA LEU A 166 -9.87 9.57 -5.52
C LEU A 166 -8.84 9.10 -6.56
N ASP A 167 -8.50 7.82 -6.59
CA ASP A 167 -7.59 7.26 -7.59
C ASP A 167 -8.15 7.46 -9.03
N ARG A 168 -9.46 7.31 -9.20
CA ARG A 168 -10.14 7.55 -10.50
C ARG A 168 -10.10 9.02 -10.90
N VAL A 169 -10.53 9.91 -10.03
CA VAL A 169 -10.58 11.34 -10.32
C VAL A 169 -9.19 11.89 -10.65
N VAL A 170 -8.20 11.60 -9.79
CA VAL A 170 -6.80 12.01 -10.02
C VAL A 170 -6.28 11.43 -11.34
N GLY A 171 -6.50 10.15 -11.59
CA GLY A 171 -6.04 9.50 -12.82
C GLY A 171 -6.66 10.09 -14.08
N PHE A 172 -7.96 10.34 -14.10
CA PHE A 172 -8.68 10.79 -15.29
C PHE A 172 -8.60 12.31 -15.53
N GLU A 173 -8.45 13.12 -14.49
CA GLU A 173 -8.39 14.59 -14.63
C GLU A 173 -6.94 15.09 -14.71
N VAL A 174 -5.99 14.54 -13.96
CA VAL A 174 -4.62 15.03 -13.92
C VAL A 174 -3.73 14.38 -14.98
N SER A 175 -3.91 13.10 -15.32
CA SER A 175 -3.07 12.46 -16.34
C SER A 175 -3.15 13.17 -17.71
N PRO A 176 -4.32 13.64 -18.20
CA PRO A 176 -4.38 14.42 -19.43
C PRO A 176 -3.61 15.75 -19.39
N LEU A 177 -3.49 16.38 -18.21
CA LEU A 177 -2.67 17.58 -18.04
C LEU A 177 -1.19 17.26 -18.19
N LEU A 178 -0.74 16.12 -17.65
CA LEU A 178 0.63 15.65 -17.86
C LEU A 178 0.92 15.37 -19.34
N TRP A 179 -0.05 14.79 -20.07
CA TRP A 179 0.11 14.53 -21.49
C TRP A 179 0.20 15.83 -22.33
N ALA A 180 -0.55 16.83 -21.92
CA ALA A 180 -0.54 18.13 -22.61
C ALA A 180 0.70 19.00 -22.29
N LYS A 181 1.26 18.87 -21.09
CA LYS A 181 2.30 19.76 -20.58
C LYS A 181 3.70 19.14 -20.49
N VAL A 182 3.78 17.81 -20.37
CA VAL A 182 5.04 17.09 -20.17
C VAL A 182 5.27 16.08 -21.29
N ALA A 183 4.61 14.91 -21.24
CA ALA A 183 4.75 13.87 -22.25
C ALA A 183 3.55 12.91 -22.22
N ARG A 184 3.20 12.34 -23.40
CA ARG A 184 2.17 11.30 -23.50
C ARG A 184 2.61 10.02 -22.78
N GLY A 185 1.64 9.30 -22.20
CA GLY A 185 1.87 8.03 -21.52
C GLY A 185 2.20 8.17 -20.02
N LEU A 186 2.42 9.40 -19.53
CA LEU A 186 2.56 9.65 -18.09
C LEU A 186 1.20 9.48 -17.39
N SER A 187 1.23 9.04 -16.13
CA SER A 187 0.03 8.95 -15.30
C SER A 187 0.23 9.63 -13.95
N ALA A 188 -0.78 10.36 -13.53
CA ALA A 188 -0.88 10.87 -12.18
C ALA A 188 -1.63 9.86 -11.31
N GLY A 189 -1.25 9.81 -10.05
CA GLY A 189 -1.92 8.97 -9.07
C GLY A 189 -1.42 9.26 -7.67
N ARG A 190 -2.26 9.01 -6.73
CA ARG A 190 -2.06 9.27 -5.32
C ARG A 190 -0.78 8.63 -4.75
N VAL A 191 -0.43 7.42 -5.19
CA VAL A 191 0.76 6.70 -4.72
C VAL A 191 1.99 7.07 -5.55
N GLN A 192 1.92 6.95 -6.88
CA GLN A 192 3.08 7.19 -7.75
C GLN A 192 3.56 8.63 -7.71
N SER A 193 2.67 9.61 -7.61
CA SER A 193 3.07 11.02 -7.56
C SER A 193 3.81 11.35 -6.27
N VAL A 194 3.37 10.80 -5.13
CA VAL A 194 4.05 10.97 -3.84
C VAL A 194 5.39 10.24 -3.84
N ALA A 195 5.43 8.99 -4.35
CA ALA A 195 6.68 8.23 -4.44
C ALA A 195 7.73 8.96 -5.30
N THR A 196 7.32 9.49 -6.47
CA THR A 196 8.19 10.29 -7.34
C THR A 196 8.70 11.53 -6.62
N ARG A 197 7.85 12.23 -5.89
CA ARG A 197 8.23 13.41 -5.11
C ARG A 197 9.31 13.08 -4.08
N LEU A 198 9.11 12.03 -3.28
CA LEU A 198 10.08 11.60 -2.27
C LEU A 198 11.45 11.27 -2.89
N ILE A 199 11.46 10.57 -4.04
CA ILE A 199 12.70 10.25 -4.77
C ILE A 199 13.39 11.53 -5.26
N VAL A 200 12.63 12.46 -5.84
CA VAL A 200 13.19 13.74 -6.34
C VAL A 200 13.73 14.61 -5.21
N GLU A 201 13.02 14.69 -4.08
CA GLU A 201 13.48 15.43 -2.90
C GLU A 201 14.79 14.81 -2.38
N ARG A 202 14.86 13.50 -2.25
CA ARG A 202 16.09 12.81 -1.84
C ARG A 202 17.24 13.00 -2.81
N GLU A 203 16.99 12.93 -4.11
CA GLU A 203 18.01 13.18 -5.13
C GLU A 203 18.55 14.61 -5.08
N ARG A 204 17.69 15.60 -4.79
CA ARG A 204 18.11 16.98 -4.59
C ARG A 204 19.01 17.13 -3.36
N GLU A 205 18.70 16.46 -2.25
CA GLU A 205 19.56 16.41 -1.07
C GLU A 205 20.93 15.81 -1.39
N ILE A 206 20.96 14.68 -2.13
CA ILE A 206 22.20 14.03 -2.55
C ILE A 206 23.05 14.97 -3.42
N ARG A 207 22.43 15.67 -4.38
CA ARG A 207 23.13 16.60 -5.25
C ARG A 207 23.62 17.88 -4.53
N ALA A 208 22.91 18.28 -3.49
CA ALA A 208 23.29 19.42 -2.67
C ALA A 208 24.32 19.07 -1.60
N PHE A 209 24.56 17.77 -1.37
CA PHE A 209 25.49 17.32 -0.34
C PHE A 209 26.93 17.67 -0.74
N VAL A 210 27.59 18.40 0.13
CA VAL A 210 29.02 18.69 0.01
C VAL A 210 29.75 17.75 0.96
N PRO A 211 30.61 16.85 0.45
CA PRO A 211 31.39 15.96 1.30
C PRO A 211 32.30 16.76 2.23
N ASP A 212 32.26 16.45 3.50
CA ASP A 212 33.18 17.01 4.50
C ASP A 212 34.24 15.97 4.84
N GLU A 213 35.51 16.28 4.55
CA GLU A 213 36.63 15.39 4.84
C GLU A 213 36.91 15.38 6.35
N TYR A 214 37.03 14.21 6.91
CA TYR A 214 37.49 14.03 8.28
C TYR A 214 38.41 12.84 8.37
N TRP A 215 39.25 12.83 9.38
CA TRP A 215 40.20 11.78 9.65
C TRP A 215 39.98 11.20 11.03
N GLU A 216 40.11 9.88 11.17
CA GLU A 216 40.10 9.18 12.44
C GLU A 216 41.51 8.68 12.75
N VAL A 217 42.03 9.06 13.90
CA VAL A 217 43.33 8.59 14.39
C VAL A 217 43.10 7.52 15.45
N HIS A 218 43.75 6.40 15.25
CA HIS A 218 43.64 5.26 16.16
C HIS A 218 45.03 4.81 16.67
N ALA A 219 45.13 4.45 17.96
CA ALA A 219 46.26 3.80 18.53
C ALA A 219 45.94 2.33 18.81
N LEU A 220 46.80 1.42 18.36
CA LEU A 220 46.73 0.01 18.71
C LEU A 220 47.68 -0.23 19.90
N LEU A 221 47.10 -0.36 21.09
CA LEU A 221 47.87 -0.46 22.34
C LEU A 221 47.81 -1.89 22.88
N LYS A 222 48.94 -2.36 23.39
CA LYS A 222 49.06 -3.67 24.00
C LYS A 222 49.71 -3.56 25.41
N ALA A 223 49.01 -4.07 26.41
CA ALA A 223 49.64 -4.37 27.72
C ALA A 223 50.23 -5.76 27.69
N ALA A 224 51.20 -6.04 28.59
CA ALA A 224 52.08 -7.23 28.53
C ALA A 224 51.33 -8.55 28.24
N ASP A 225 50.24 -8.81 28.93
CA ASP A 225 49.52 -10.10 28.91
C ASP A 225 48.15 -10.02 28.21
N PHE A 226 47.86 -8.93 27.50
CA PHE A 226 46.56 -8.73 26.84
C PHE A 226 46.70 -8.65 25.32
N GLU A 227 45.64 -9.02 24.60
CA GLU A 227 45.54 -8.79 23.17
C GLU A 227 45.51 -7.28 22.87
N PRO A 228 46.05 -6.85 21.71
CA PRO A 228 46.05 -5.44 21.34
C PRO A 228 44.62 -4.87 21.24
N VAL A 229 44.39 -3.73 21.86
CA VAL A 229 43.10 -3.01 21.86
C VAL A 229 43.23 -1.74 21.05
N ARG A 230 42.27 -1.49 20.16
CA ARG A 230 42.19 -0.29 19.33
C ARG A 230 41.48 0.82 20.09
N PHE A 231 42.16 1.95 20.26
CA PHE A 231 41.66 3.17 20.87
C PHE A 231 41.56 4.27 19.83
N MET A 232 40.43 5.00 19.81
CA MET A 232 40.25 6.15 18.97
C MET A 232 40.64 7.42 19.73
N VAL A 233 41.38 8.30 19.07
CA VAL A 233 41.77 9.61 19.64
C VAL A 233 40.57 10.54 19.54
N THR A 234 39.97 10.88 20.66
CA THR A 234 38.74 11.72 20.69
C THR A 234 39.01 13.14 21.20
N HIS A 235 40.11 13.37 21.94
CA HIS A 235 40.44 14.67 22.47
C HIS A 235 41.94 14.93 22.37
N ARG A 236 42.33 16.18 22.17
CA ARG A 236 43.72 16.68 22.18
C ARG A 236 43.76 17.95 23.06
N ALA A 237 44.63 18.03 24.01
CA ALA A 237 44.75 19.15 24.95
C ALA A 237 43.43 19.57 25.61
N GLY A 238 42.55 18.59 25.93
CA GLY A 238 41.25 18.81 26.57
C GLY A 238 40.10 19.24 25.61
N ALA A 239 40.37 19.47 24.33
CA ALA A 239 39.36 19.78 23.34
C ALA A 239 39.06 18.57 22.46
N LYS A 240 37.82 18.50 21.91
CA LYS A 240 37.44 17.47 20.93
C LYS A 240 38.36 17.54 19.72
N PHE A 241 38.92 16.41 19.33
CA PHE A 241 39.84 16.30 18.22
C PHE A 241 39.15 15.65 17.01
N GLU A 242 38.92 16.43 15.98
CA GLU A 242 38.34 16.02 14.69
C GLU A 242 39.22 16.57 13.55
N PRO A 243 40.33 15.91 13.22
CA PRO A 243 41.23 16.40 12.18
C PRO A 243 40.50 16.44 10.83
N LYS A 244 40.64 17.58 10.13
CA LYS A 244 40.02 17.83 8.82
C LYS A 244 40.98 17.59 7.66
N THR A 245 42.27 17.47 7.96
CA THR A 245 43.30 17.26 6.95
C THR A 245 44.22 16.11 7.36
N GLN A 246 44.84 15.49 6.36
CA GLN A 246 45.88 14.48 6.57
C GLN A 246 47.03 15.03 7.43
N ALA A 247 47.44 16.25 7.20
CA ALA A 247 48.55 16.87 7.95
C ALA A 247 48.26 16.98 9.45
N GLU A 248 47.00 17.30 9.83
CA GLU A 248 46.60 17.33 11.24
C GLU A 248 46.57 15.92 11.85
N ALA A 249 46.13 14.90 11.08
CA ALA A 249 46.13 13.51 11.52
C ALA A 249 47.58 12.99 11.69
N ASP A 250 48.44 13.24 10.73
CA ASP A 250 49.88 12.84 10.77
C ASP A 250 50.62 13.53 11.92
N ALA A 251 50.33 14.80 12.21
CA ALA A 251 50.90 15.49 13.36
C ALA A 251 50.50 14.82 14.69
N ALA A 252 49.21 14.41 14.84
CA ALA A 252 48.75 13.70 16.01
C ALA A 252 49.41 12.29 16.15
N VAL A 253 49.58 11.60 15.01
CA VAL A 253 50.29 10.29 15.01
C VAL A 253 51.74 10.50 15.45
N THR A 254 52.42 11.51 14.97
CA THR A 254 53.82 11.81 15.32
C THR A 254 53.96 12.12 16.84
N GLU A 255 53.02 12.89 17.38
CA GLU A 255 53.00 13.19 18.83
C GLU A 255 52.81 11.97 19.69
N MET A 256 52.04 10.99 19.21
CA MET A 256 51.76 9.75 19.96
C MET A 256 52.86 8.70 19.80
N GLN A 257 53.69 8.79 18.76
CA GLN A 257 54.81 7.83 18.57
C GLN A 257 55.85 7.97 19.70
N GLY A 258 56.02 6.88 20.43
CA GLY A 258 56.95 6.84 21.57
C GLY A 258 56.40 7.41 22.89
N ALA A 259 55.17 7.87 22.90
CA ALA A 259 54.49 8.32 24.11
C ALA A 259 54.11 7.14 25.03
N ALA A 260 54.15 7.36 26.33
CA ALA A 260 53.63 6.39 27.31
C ALA A 260 52.10 6.54 27.42
N PHE A 261 51.38 5.45 27.31
CA PHE A 261 49.95 5.40 27.44
C PHE A 261 49.51 4.81 28.78
N THR A 262 48.54 5.42 29.41
CA THR A 262 47.97 4.91 30.70
C THR A 262 46.45 4.88 30.60
N VAL A 263 45.83 3.91 31.25
CA VAL A 263 44.37 3.88 31.41
C VAL A 263 43.98 4.94 32.45
N ALA A 264 43.35 6.02 32.01
CA ALA A 264 42.94 7.08 32.89
C ALA A 264 41.62 6.79 33.61
N ASP A 265 40.69 6.14 32.90
CA ASP A 265 39.36 5.80 33.45
C ASP A 265 38.81 4.54 32.79
N LEU A 266 37.97 3.81 33.52
CA LEU A 266 37.22 2.65 33.04
C LEU A 266 35.75 2.76 33.47
N GLU A 267 34.90 3.14 32.54
CA GLU A 267 33.47 3.20 32.80
C GLU A 267 32.79 1.89 32.38
N SER A 268 32.10 1.24 33.32
CA SER A 268 31.31 0.04 33.08
C SER A 268 29.82 0.38 33.16
N ARG A 269 29.09 0.16 32.07
CA ARG A 269 27.64 0.39 32.03
C ARG A 269 26.91 -0.92 31.73
N LYS A 270 25.86 -1.20 32.51
CA LYS A 270 24.95 -2.30 32.21
C LYS A 270 24.09 -1.90 31.04
N THR A 271 24.11 -2.68 29.97
CA THR A 271 23.22 -2.50 28.82
C THR A 271 22.21 -3.63 28.79
N SER A 272 21.00 -3.34 28.32
CA SER A 272 19.98 -4.34 28.10
C SER A 272 19.55 -4.30 26.64
N SER A 273 19.46 -5.49 26.02
CA SER A 273 18.86 -5.63 24.69
C SER A 273 17.47 -6.21 24.85
N LYS A 274 16.50 -5.56 24.26
CA LYS A 274 15.12 -6.06 24.21
C LYS A 274 14.87 -6.71 22.86
N PRO A 275 14.03 -7.76 22.78
CA PRO A 275 13.59 -8.28 21.49
C PRO A 275 12.84 -7.22 20.70
N SER A 276 12.95 -7.27 19.38
CA SER A 276 12.19 -6.39 18.50
C SER A 276 10.69 -6.70 18.61
N ALA A 277 9.86 -5.70 18.37
CA ALA A 277 8.42 -5.90 18.26
C ALA A 277 8.08 -6.87 17.11
N PRO A 278 6.93 -7.54 17.15
CA PRO A 278 6.41 -8.29 16.00
C PRO A 278 6.36 -7.44 14.73
N PHE A 279 6.38 -8.09 13.57
CA PHE A 279 6.34 -7.37 12.31
C PHE A 279 4.98 -6.73 12.04
N ILE A 280 5.02 -5.49 11.56
CA ILE A 280 3.95 -4.87 10.79
C ILE A 280 4.31 -4.94 9.30
N THR A 281 3.39 -4.61 8.39
CA THR A 281 3.62 -4.70 6.94
C THR A 281 4.93 -4.05 6.51
N SER A 282 5.21 -2.82 6.97
CA SER A 282 6.40 -2.07 6.55
C SER A 282 7.70 -2.67 7.08
N THR A 283 7.74 -3.08 8.34
CA THR A 283 8.94 -3.68 8.95
C THR A 283 9.22 -5.08 8.40
N LEU A 284 8.17 -5.86 8.08
CA LEU A 284 8.31 -7.12 7.36
C LEU A 284 8.96 -6.93 5.99
N GLN A 285 8.48 -5.94 5.21
CA GLN A 285 9.03 -5.64 3.89
C GLN A 285 10.49 -5.18 3.96
N GLN A 286 10.83 -4.33 4.93
CA GLN A 286 12.22 -3.87 5.17
C GLN A 286 13.14 -5.04 5.54
N ALA A 287 12.74 -5.86 6.49
CA ALA A 287 13.53 -7.01 6.93
C ALA A 287 13.72 -8.04 5.81
N ALA A 288 12.67 -8.32 5.03
CA ALA A 288 12.77 -9.23 3.89
C ALA A 288 13.66 -8.67 2.77
N SER A 289 13.62 -7.36 2.54
CA SER A 289 14.50 -6.69 1.57
C SER A 289 15.96 -6.76 2.02
N THR A 290 16.24 -6.38 3.27
CA THR A 290 17.62 -6.29 3.79
C THR A 290 18.27 -7.66 3.98
N ARG A 291 17.51 -8.64 4.50
CA ARG A 291 18.08 -9.97 4.87
C ARG A 291 17.99 -11.00 3.76
N MET A 292 16.99 -10.90 2.87
CA MET A 292 16.69 -11.92 1.86
C MET A 292 16.71 -11.37 0.42
N GLY A 293 16.89 -10.07 0.21
CA GLY A 293 16.86 -9.44 -1.10
C GLY A 293 15.48 -9.50 -1.77
N PHE A 294 14.38 -9.65 -1.00
CA PHE A 294 13.06 -9.74 -1.56
C PHE A 294 12.48 -8.37 -1.88
N GLY A 295 11.98 -8.18 -3.09
CA GLY A 295 11.15 -7.01 -3.39
C GLY A 295 9.78 -7.09 -2.71
N VAL A 296 9.13 -5.94 -2.55
CA VAL A 296 7.83 -5.80 -1.87
C VAL A 296 6.78 -6.81 -2.36
N LYS A 297 6.63 -6.96 -3.68
CA LYS A 297 5.66 -7.89 -4.28
C LYS A 297 5.93 -9.35 -3.85
N LYS A 298 7.19 -9.78 -3.87
CA LYS A 298 7.57 -11.15 -3.48
C LYS A 298 7.33 -11.35 -1.99
N THR A 299 7.68 -10.39 -1.15
CA THR A 299 7.45 -10.44 0.31
C THR A 299 5.96 -10.62 0.61
N MET A 300 5.09 -9.79 0.03
CA MET A 300 3.66 -9.87 0.27
C MET A 300 3.04 -11.15 -0.26
N MET A 301 3.51 -11.68 -1.40
CA MET A 301 3.06 -12.97 -1.92
C MET A 301 3.43 -14.13 -0.99
N MET A 302 4.64 -14.12 -0.42
CA MET A 302 5.06 -15.15 0.55
C MET A 302 4.29 -15.03 1.85
N ALA A 303 4.11 -13.81 2.38
CA ALA A 303 3.32 -13.55 3.57
C ALA A 303 1.87 -14.02 3.40
N GLN A 304 1.24 -13.76 2.25
CA GLN A 304 -0.10 -14.24 1.94
C GLN A 304 -0.19 -15.78 1.99
N ARG A 305 0.79 -16.48 1.42
CA ARG A 305 0.84 -17.95 1.48
C ARG A 305 0.98 -18.48 2.90
N LEU A 306 1.79 -17.83 3.73
CA LEU A 306 1.96 -18.20 5.13
C LEU A 306 0.68 -17.96 5.94
N TYR A 307 0.00 -16.84 5.70
CA TYR A 307 -1.31 -16.56 6.30
C TYR A 307 -2.36 -17.60 5.90
N GLU A 308 -2.49 -17.89 4.60
CA GLU A 308 -3.43 -18.90 4.10
C GLU A 308 -3.16 -20.31 4.63
N ALA A 309 -1.90 -20.61 4.92
CA ALA A 309 -1.49 -21.87 5.55
C ALA A 309 -1.66 -21.88 7.08
N GLY A 310 -1.98 -20.74 7.71
CA GLY A 310 -2.20 -20.62 9.15
C GLY A 310 -0.93 -20.48 9.97
N TYR A 311 0.18 -20.08 9.36
CA TYR A 311 1.47 -19.91 10.07
C TYR A 311 1.67 -18.52 10.66
N ILE A 312 1.02 -17.52 10.12
CA ILE A 312 1.08 -16.13 10.60
C ILE A 312 -0.31 -15.53 10.65
N THR A 313 -0.46 -14.47 11.43
CA THR A 313 -1.64 -13.61 11.44
C THR A 313 -1.72 -12.77 10.17
N TYR A 314 -2.82 -12.05 9.97
CA TYR A 314 -3.01 -11.22 8.79
C TYR A 314 -1.90 -10.17 8.64
N MET A 315 -1.24 -10.18 7.48
CA MET A 315 0.02 -9.45 7.26
C MET A 315 -0.17 -7.98 6.84
N ARG A 316 -1.38 -7.56 6.45
CA ARG A 316 -1.65 -6.16 6.08
C ARG A 316 -2.13 -5.40 7.30
N THR A 317 -1.21 -5.05 8.18
CA THR A 317 -1.48 -4.36 9.43
C THR A 317 -0.39 -3.34 9.73
N ASP A 318 -0.75 -2.28 10.42
CA ASP A 318 0.13 -1.28 11.01
C ASP A 318 0.21 -1.41 12.55
N SER A 319 -0.46 -2.41 13.11
CA SER A 319 -0.45 -2.75 14.53
C SER A 319 0.35 -4.02 14.81
N THR A 320 0.96 -4.07 15.97
CA THR A 320 1.67 -5.24 16.52
C THR A 320 0.79 -6.06 17.47
N ASN A 321 -0.44 -5.62 17.71
CA ASN A 321 -1.42 -6.26 18.60
C ASN A 321 -2.32 -7.22 17.81
#